data_040b86f9fd4c148f6b7230c7b9771617
#
_entry.id   040b86f9fd4c148f6b7230c7b9771617
#
_cell.length_a   1.000
_cell.length_b   1.000
_cell.length_c   1.000
_cell.angle_alpha   90.00
_cell.angle_beta   90.00
_cell.angle_gamma   90.00
#
_symmetry.space_group_name_H-M   'P 1'
#
loop_
_entity.id
_entity.type
_entity.pdbx_description
1 polymer ?
#
loop_
_entity_poly.entity_id
_entity_poly.type
_entity_poly.pdbx_seq_one_letter_code
_entity_poly.pdbx_strand_id
1 'polypeptide(L)'
;MTKSIVVEREMPHPAEKIWRALTSPALIADWLMANDFAPELGRKFQFRAKPMPGWTGVTNCEVTALDPPRTLAYRWGDGTESDSGLRTLVTWTLTPTATGTLVRMEQSGFRPEDEAGYRGMSGGWPHILAGLERVAGTA
;
A
#
# COMPACT_ATOMS: atom_id res chain seq x y z
N MET A 1 3.95 -2.06 -22.47
CA MET A 1 5.03 -1.79 -21.52
C MET A 1 4.45 -1.17 -20.26
N THR A 2 4.82 -1.70 -19.10
CA THR A 2 4.37 -1.18 -17.81
C THR A 2 5.54 -0.61 -17.04
N LYS A 3 5.23 0.19 -16.00
CA LYS A 3 6.27 0.72 -15.11
C LYS A 3 5.83 0.60 -13.66
N SER A 4 6.78 0.80 -12.76
CA SER A 4 6.59 0.61 -11.33
C SER A 4 7.01 1.86 -10.55
N ILE A 5 6.40 2.02 -9.38
CA ILE A 5 6.87 2.96 -8.36
C ILE A 5 7.57 2.13 -7.29
N VAL A 6 8.77 2.51 -6.88
CA VAL A 6 9.50 1.87 -5.79
C VAL A 6 9.91 2.96 -4.81
N VAL A 7 9.55 2.77 -3.53
CA VAL A 7 9.96 3.68 -2.45
C VAL A 7 10.52 2.83 -1.32
N GLU A 8 11.70 3.21 -0.83
CA GLU A 8 12.33 2.55 0.32
C GLU A 8 12.54 3.55 1.44
N ARG A 9 12.38 3.08 2.67
CA ARG A 9 12.59 3.92 3.85
C ARG A 9 13.03 3.03 5.01
N GLU A 10 14.15 3.37 5.63
CA GLU A 10 14.54 2.72 6.89
C GLU A 10 13.76 3.35 8.03
N MET A 11 13.10 2.50 8.84
CA MET A 11 12.28 2.94 9.96
C MET A 11 12.89 2.41 11.26
N PRO A 12 12.96 3.24 12.33
CA PRO A 12 13.58 2.84 13.60
C PRO A 12 12.62 2.02 14.47
N HIS A 13 11.99 1.00 13.88
CA HIS A 13 11.02 0.14 14.55
C HIS A 13 11.26 -1.32 14.15
N PRO A 14 10.97 -2.28 15.05
CA PRO A 14 11.04 -3.69 14.68
C PRO A 14 9.98 -4.04 13.64
N ALA A 15 10.25 -5.07 12.85
CA ALA A 15 9.37 -5.49 11.77
C ALA A 15 7.96 -5.81 12.25
N GLU A 16 7.81 -6.37 13.46
CA GLU A 16 6.51 -6.73 14.02
C GLU A 16 5.60 -5.51 14.23
N LYS A 17 6.17 -4.38 14.65
CA LYS A 17 5.40 -3.14 14.80
C LYS A 17 4.95 -2.59 13.46
N ILE A 18 5.83 -2.59 12.48
CA ILE A 18 5.51 -2.14 11.12
C ILE A 18 4.46 -3.07 10.52
N TRP A 19 4.63 -4.38 10.70
CA TRP A 19 3.67 -5.36 10.24
C TRP A 19 2.28 -5.12 10.81
N ARG A 20 2.21 -4.81 12.10
CA ARG A 20 0.95 -4.50 12.77
C ARG A 20 0.27 -3.29 12.14
N ALA A 21 1.05 -2.24 11.85
CA ALA A 21 0.53 -1.04 11.20
C ALA A 21 0.06 -1.32 9.76
N LEU A 22 0.69 -2.30 9.07
CA LEU A 22 0.33 -2.69 7.70
C LEU A 22 -0.90 -3.61 7.65
N THR A 23 -1.26 -4.27 8.75
CA THR A 23 -2.28 -5.33 8.72
C THR A 23 -3.45 -5.11 9.66
N SER A 24 -3.47 -4.03 10.42
CA SER A 24 -4.61 -3.64 11.27
C SER A 24 -5.45 -2.59 10.55
N PRO A 25 -6.74 -2.86 10.26
CA PRO A 25 -7.60 -1.89 9.57
C PRO A 25 -7.62 -0.51 10.24
N ALA A 26 -7.70 -0.47 11.57
CA ALA A 26 -7.72 0.79 12.30
C ALA A 26 -6.42 1.58 12.12
N LEU A 27 -5.27 0.88 12.13
CA LEU A 27 -3.97 1.53 11.95
C LEU A 27 -3.76 1.95 10.49
N ILE A 28 -4.17 1.12 9.52
CA ILE A 28 -4.09 1.48 8.09
C ILE A 28 -4.88 2.76 7.83
N ALA A 29 -6.01 2.94 8.47
CA ALA A 29 -6.82 4.15 8.32
C ALA A 29 -6.06 5.41 8.77
N ASP A 30 -5.11 5.26 9.69
CA ASP A 30 -4.35 6.41 10.21
C ASP A 30 -3.21 6.84 9.30
N TRP A 31 -2.69 5.96 8.44
CA TRP A 31 -1.58 6.33 7.56
C TRP A 31 -1.93 6.24 6.07
N LEU A 32 -3.06 5.64 5.72
CA LEU A 32 -3.44 5.49 4.31
C LEU A 32 -4.90 5.90 4.09
N MET A 33 -5.86 5.01 4.34
CA MET A 33 -7.29 5.25 4.08
C MET A 33 -8.16 4.32 4.91
N ALA A 34 -9.43 4.67 5.07
CA ALA A 34 -10.44 3.76 5.60
C ALA A 34 -10.48 2.49 4.75
N ASN A 35 -10.70 1.33 5.37
CA ASN A 35 -10.59 0.04 4.71
C ASN A 35 -11.30 -1.05 5.49
N ASP A 36 -11.51 -2.20 4.83
CA ASP A 36 -11.99 -3.42 5.45
C ASP A 36 -11.00 -4.57 5.26
N PHE A 37 -9.70 -4.25 5.33
CA PHE A 37 -8.61 -5.20 5.20
C PHE A 37 -8.67 -6.30 6.26
N ALA A 38 -8.24 -7.51 5.89
CA ALA A 38 -7.94 -8.58 6.84
C ALA A 38 -6.71 -9.33 6.34
N PRO A 39 -5.82 -9.78 7.25
CA PRO A 39 -4.58 -10.48 6.85
C PRO A 39 -4.88 -11.95 6.49
N GLU A 40 -5.58 -12.15 5.40
CA GLU A 40 -5.96 -13.46 4.89
C GLU A 40 -5.65 -13.51 3.40
N LEU A 41 -4.99 -14.59 2.96
CA LEU A 41 -4.71 -14.80 1.54
C LEU A 41 -6.03 -14.91 0.76
N GLY A 42 -6.13 -14.16 -0.35
CA GLY A 42 -7.35 -14.14 -1.16
C GLY A 42 -8.43 -13.20 -0.65
N ARG A 43 -8.21 -12.52 0.46
CA ARG A 43 -9.18 -11.57 1.01
C ARG A 43 -9.36 -10.40 0.05
N LYS A 44 -10.61 -10.18 -0.38
CA LYS A 44 -11.00 -8.99 -1.12
C LYS A 44 -11.38 -7.90 -0.13
N PHE A 45 -10.88 -6.69 -0.38
CA PHE A 45 -11.15 -5.55 0.48
C PHE A 45 -11.13 -4.26 -0.33
N GLN A 46 -11.53 -3.16 0.30
CA GLN A 46 -11.58 -1.85 -0.35
C GLN A 46 -10.87 -0.81 0.48
N PHE A 47 -10.16 0.10 -0.20
CA PHE A 47 -9.78 1.37 0.37
C PHE A 47 -10.84 2.40 -0.01
N ARG A 48 -11.19 3.29 0.91
CA ARG A 48 -12.22 4.30 0.71
C ARG A 48 -11.77 5.64 1.23
N ALA A 49 -11.94 6.66 0.40
CA ALA A 49 -11.66 8.04 0.77
C ALA A 49 -12.59 8.96 0.00
N LYS A 50 -12.39 10.26 0.17
CA LYS A 50 -13.22 11.26 -0.52
C LYS A 50 -12.98 11.18 -2.02
N PRO A 51 -14.03 11.13 -2.85
CA PRO A 51 -13.89 11.10 -4.30
C PRO A 51 -13.09 12.27 -4.86
N MET A 52 -12.35 12.00 -5.94
CA MET A 52 -11.59 13.01 -6.68
C MET A 52 -11.85 12.82 -8.17
N PRO A 53 -11.53 13.82 -9.03
CA PRO A 53 -11.65 13.63 -10.48
C PRO A 53 -10.89 12.39 -10.94
N GLY A 54 -11.56 11.51 -11.70
CA GLY A 54 -10.99 10.26 -12.18
C GLY A 54 -10.97 9.12 -11.17
N TRP A 55 -11.50 9.33 -9.96
CA TRP A 55 -11.55 8.31 -8.91
C TRP A 55 -12.82 8.45 -8.07
N THR A 56 -13.56 7.35 -7.91
CA THR A 56 -14.84 7.37 -7.19
C THR A 56 -14.71 7.43 -5.67
N GLY A 57 -13.49 7.34 -5.15
CA GLY A 57 -13.25 7.23 -3.71
C GLY A 57 -13.13 5.79 -3.23
N VAL A 58 -13.19 4.81 -4.14
CA VAL A 58 -13.11 3.38 -3.82
C VAL A 58 -12.03 2.74 -4.68
N THR A 59 -11.14 1.96 -4.03
CA THR A 59 -10.18 1.11 -4.73
C THR A 59 -10.40 -0.32 -4.28
N ASN A 60 -10.70 -1.20 -5.22
CA ASN A 60 -10.91 -2.63 -4.95
C ASN A 60 -9.58 -3.36 -4.93
N CYS A 61 -9.36 -4.14 -3.88
CA CYS A 61 -8.08 -4.82 -3.63
C CYS A 61 -8.30 -6.30 -3.33
N GLU A 62 -7.19 -7.06 -3.40
CA GLU A 62 -7.20 -8.47 -3.02
C GLU A 62 -5.81 -8.87 -2.53
N VAL A 63 -5.74 -9.51 -1.38
CA VAL A 63 -4.47 -10.00 -0.80
C VAL A 63 -3.95 -11.17 -1.64
N THR A 64 -2.74 -11.02 -2.21
CA THR A 64 -2.14 -12.03 -3.09
C THR A 64 -0.92 -12.72 -2.48
N ALA A 65 -0.29 -12.13 -1.48
CA ALA A 65 0.84 -12.74 -0.77
C ALA A 65 0.82 -12.31 0.70
N LEU A 66 1.14 -13.24 1.59
CA LEU A 66 1.10 -13.00 3.02
C LEU A 66 2.14 -13.89 3.70
N ASP A 67 3.27 -13.31 4.08
CA ASP A 67 4.37 -13.99 4.78
C ASP A 67 4.82 -13.10 5.97
N PRO A 68 4.12 -13.19 7.11
CA PRO A 68 4.43 -12.36 8.28
C PRO A 68 5.81 -12.67 8.86
N PRO A 69 6.55 -11.67 9.31
CA PRO A 69 6.33 -10.23 9.17
C PRO A 69 7.14 -9.62 8.02
N ARG A 70 7.37 -10.34 6.92
CA ARG A 70 8.32 -9.97 5.87
C ARG A 70 7.69 -9.48 4.59
N THR A 71 6.59 -10.09 4.13
CA THR A 71 6.03 -9.79 2.82
C THR A 71 4.51 -9.73 2.87
N LEU A 72 3.97 -8.64 2.33
CA LEU A 72 2.54 -8.46 2.12
C LEU A 72 2.36 -7.90 0.71
N ALA A 73 1.51 -8.53 -0.08
CA ALA A 73 1.17 -8.02 -1.39
C ALA A 73 -0.34 -8.06 -1.59
N TYR A 74 -0.86 -7.04 -2.26
CA TYR A 74 -2.26 -7.02 -2.65
C TYR A 74 -2.43 -6.30 -3.98
N ARG A 75 -3.40 -6.77 -4.75
CA ARG A 75 -3.79 -6.08 -5.97
C ARG A 75 -4.43 -4.75 -5.58
N TRP A 76 -4.02 -3.69 -6.26
CA TRP A 76 -4.53 -2.35 -6.05
C TRP A 76 -5.25 -1.91 -7.31
N GLY A 77 -6.58 -1.86 -7.24
CA GLY A 77 -7.43 -1.66 -8.39
C GLY A 77 -7.73 -3.00 -9.09
N ASP A 78 -8.95 -3.16 -9.57
CA ASP A 78 -9.40 -4.39 -10.22
C ASP A 78 -9.70 -4.23 -11.71
N GLY A 79 -9.31 -3.08 -12.29
CA GLY A 79 -9.54 -2.78 -13.69
C GLY A 79 -10.92 -2.23 -13.98
N THR A 80 -11.72 -1.92 -12.95
CA THR A 80 -13.04 -1.33 -13.13
C THR A 80 -12.97 0.19 -13.23
N GLU A 81 -14.10 0.81 -13.59
CA GLU A 81 -14.18 2.27 -13.71
C GLU A 81 -14.06 2.99 -12.37
N SER A 82 -14.22 2.30 -11.25
CA SER A 82 -14.11 2.92 -9.93
C SER A 82 -12.75 3.58 -9.70
N ASP A 83 -11.71 3.10 -10.38
CA ASP A 83 -10.36 3.66 -10.27
C ASP A 83 -9.74 3.85 -11.66
N SER A 84 -10.52 4.37 -12.62
CA SER A 84 -10.08 4.67 -13.98
C SER A 84 -9.48 3.46 -14.70
N GLY A 85 -9.93 2.26 -14.37
CA GLY A 85 -9.42 1.02 -14.93
C GLY A 85 -8.06 0.59 -14.37
N LEU A 86 -7.58 1.24 -13.32
CA LEU A 86 -6.28 0.92 -12.72
C LEU A 86 -6.26 -0.52 -12.21
N ARG A 87 -5.15 -1.22 -12.49
CA ARG A 87 -4.94 -2.60 -12.04
C ARG A 87 -3.45 -2.81 -11.80
N THR A 88 -3.04 -2.62 -10.56
CA THR A 88 -1.64 -2.69 -10.17
C THR A 88 -1.46 -3.68 -9.03
N LEU A 89 -0.20 -3.97 -8.68
CA LEU A 89 0.16 -4.82 -7.55
C LEU A 89 1.02 -4.01 -6.59
N VAL A 90 0.61 -3.93 -5.33
CA VAL A 90 1.41 -3.29 -4.27
C VAL A 90 2.06 -4.39 -3.46
N THR A 91 3.39 -4.34 -3.34
CA THR A 91 4.18 -5.29 -2.56
C THR A 91 4.97 -4.57 -1.48
N TRP A 92 4.78 -4.99 -0.24
CA TRP A 92 5.53 -4.51 0.92
C TRP A 92 6.53 -5.57 1.32
N THR A 93 7.81 -5.16 1.46
CA THR A 93 8.87 -6.05 1.92
C THR A 93 9.56 -5.41 3.11
N LEU A 94 9.67 -6.16 4.20
CA LEU A 94 10.29 -5.71 5.45
C LEU A 94 11.58 -6.49 5.66
N THR A 95 12.72 -5.79 5.72
CA THR A 95 14.02 -6.40 5.93
C THR A 95 14.63 -5.83 7.20
N PRO A 96 14.89 -6.65 8.24
CA PRO A 96 15.51 -6.17 9.46
C PRO A 96 16.88 -5.57 9.20
N THR A 97 17.18 -4.46 9.90
CA THR A 97 18.48 -3.79 9.85
C THR A 97 19.05 -3.71 11.26
N ALA A 98 20.28 -3.18 11.39
CA ALA A 98 20.91 -3.03 12.69
C ALA A 98 20.12 -2.10 13.64
N THR A 99 19.39 -1.13 13.08
CA THR A 99 18.69 -0.10 13.88
C THR A 99 17.18 -0.12 13.73
N GLY A 100 16.63 -1.05 12.95
CA GLY A 100 15.18 -1.12 12.74
C GLY A 100 14.84 -2.02 11.57
N THR A 101 14.11 -1.48 10.60
CA THR A 101 13.62 -2.24 9.45
C THR A 101 13.69 -1.38 8.19
N LEU A 102 14.24 -1.95 7.12
CA LEU A 102 14.11 -1.35 5.79
C LEU A 102 12.76 -1.76 5.21
N VAL A 103 11.91 -0.77 4.94
CA VAL A 103 10.59 -0.98 4.35
C VAL A 103 10.67 -0.60 2.88
N ARG A 104 10.31 -1.55 2.01
CA ARG A 104 10.25 -1.33 0.57
C ARG A 104 8.81 -1.51 0.10
N MET A 105 8.30 -0.51 -0.59
CA MET A 105 7.00 -0.57 -1.27
C MET A 105 7.25 -0.55 -2.77
N GLU A 106 6.61 -1.46 -3.48
CA GLU A 106 6.62 -1.45 -4.94
C GLU A 106 5.18 -1.54 -5.44
N GLN A 107 4.80 -0.58 -6.28
CA GLN A 107 3.52 -0.65 -6.99
C GLN A 107 3.83 -0.82 -8.47
N SER A 108 3.49 -1.98 -9.01
CA SER A 108 3.85 -2.39 -10.37
C SER A 108 2.61 -2.54 -11.25
N GLY A 109 2.80 -2.45 -12.58
CA GLY A 109 1.75 -2.69 -13.54
C GLY A 109 1.07 -1.44 -14.09
N PHE A 110 1.68 -0.26 -13.95
CA PHE A 110 1.14 0.96 -14.54
C PHE A 110 1.30 0.92 -16.06
N ARG A 111 0.19 1.05 -16.77
CA ARG A 111 0.16 1.11 -18.23
C ARG A 111 0.39 2.56 -18.70
N PRO A 112 0.71 2.78 -20.01
CA PRO A 112 0.80 4.14 -20.53
C PRO A 112 -0.44 4.99 -20.26
N GLU A 113 -1.64 4.39 -20.33
CA GLU A 113 -2.89 5.09 -20.05
C GLU A 113 -3.09 5.43 -18.57
N ASP A 114 -2.25 4.90 -17.68
CA ASP A 114 -2.31 5.18 -16.23
C ASP A 114 -1.37 6.32 -15.82
N GLU A 115 -0.83 7.10 -16.76
CA GLU A 115 0.21 8.10 -16.48
C GLU A 115 -0.17 9.12 -15.42
N ALA A 116 -1.41 9.61 -15.44
CA ALA A 116 -1.86 10.58 -14.44
C ALA A 116 -1.86 9.97 -13.02
N GLY A 117 -2.38 8.75 -12.90
CA GLY A 117 -2.35 8.03 -11.61
C GLY A 117 -0.93 7.73 -11.15
N TYR A 118 -0.07 7.31 -12.08
CA TYR A 118 1.33 7.05 -11.78
C TYR A 118 2.04 8.28 -11.20
N ARG A 119 1.85 9.44 -11.81
CA ARG A 119 2.46 10.69 -11.34
C ARG A 119 1.96 11.08 -9.95
N GLY A 120 0.65 10.99 -9.74
CA GLY A 120 0.05 11.33 -8.45
C GLY A 120 0.53 10.42 -7.34
N MET A 121 0.56 9.10 -7.60
CA MET A 121 1.00 8.12 -6.61
C MET A 121 2.51 8.19 -6.37
N SER A 122 3.32 8.45 -7.40
CA SER A 122 4.76 8.65 -7.22
C SER A 122 5.06 9.81 -6.28
N GLY A 123 4.30 10.89 -6.35
CA GLY A 123 4.45 12.02 -5.44
C GLY A 123 3.90 11.75 -4.04
N GLY A 124 2.89 10.90 -3.93
CA GLY A 124 2.21 10.64 -2.66
C GLY A 124 2.87 9.58 -1.77
N TRP A 125 3.41 8.51 -2.36
CA TRP A 125 3.93 7.40 -1.58
C TRP A 125 5.01 7.77 -0.56
N PRO A 126 5.98 8.67 -0.83
CA PRO A 126 6.95 9.05 0.21
C PRO A 126 6.31 9.63 1.47
N HIS A 127 5.27 10.46 1.31
CA HIS A 127 4.53 11.00 2.45
C HIS A 127 3.75 9.93 3.18
N ILE A 128 3.19 8.97 2.44
CA ILE A 128 2.45 7.84 3.01
C ILE A 128 3.38 6.98 3.85
N LEU A 129 4.59 6.68 3.37
CA LEU A 129 5.56 5.89 4.13
C LEU A 129 6.01 6.64 5.41
N ALA A 130 6.14 7.95 5.36
CA ALA A 130 6.43 8.74 6.55
C ALA A 130 5.30 8.61 7.59
N GLY A 131 4.05 8.58 7.12
CA GLY A 131 2.90 8.32 7.98
C GLY A 131 2.91 6.92 8.58
N LEU A 132 3.26 5.92 7.77
CA LEU A 132 3.40 4.54 8.25
C LEU A 132 4.44 4.46 9.38
N GLU A 133 5.59 5.10 9.22
CA GLU A 133 6.62 5.13 10.26
C GLU A 133 6.06 5.70 11.56
N ARG A 134 5.34 6.81 11.49
CA ARG A 134 4.76 7.46 12.67
C ARG A 134 3.76 6.54 13.36
N VAL A 135 2.88 5.91 12.60
CA VAL A 135 1.83 5.02 13.15
C VAL A 135 2.47 3.76 13.73
N ALA A 136 3.50 3.21 13.08
CA ALA A 136 4.22 2.04 13.58
C ALA A 136 4.85 2.32 14.96
N GLY A 137 5.28 3.54 15.22
CA GLY A 137 5.84 3.92 16.51
C GLY A 137 4.86 3.81 17.66
N THR A 138 3.55 3.86 17.38
CA THR A 138 2.49 3.76 18.38
C THR A 138 1.80 2.39 18.37
N ALA A 139 2.21 1.52 17.48
CA ALA A 139 1.56 0.22 17.29
C ALA A 139 1.94 -0.80 18.38
#